data_a98195ce4d186a18dafa9278a5bcfbd7
#
_entry.id   a98195ce4d186a18dafa9278a5bcfbd7
#
_cell.length_a   1.000
_cell.length_b   1.000
_cell.length_c   1.000
_cell.angle_alpha   90.00
_cell.angle_beta   90.00
_cell.angle_gamma   90.00
#
_symmetry.space_group_name_H-M   'P 1'
#
loop_
_entity.id
_entity.type
_entity.pdbx_description
1 polymer ?
#
loop_
_entity_poly.entity_id
_entity_poly.type
_entity_poly.pdbx_seq_one_letter_code
_entity_poly.pdbx_strand_id
1 'polypeptide(L)'
;MEYFLRINGKLDNLNDYTSACRTNPYKGAQMKRKNEAKVITAILEQLKRLRIKKPVYMVYDWYEPNKRRDLDNISSFGRKVIQDALVETKVLTNDSWRDIVGFQDNFYIDTGNPRIEVTIKEVEKTNER
;
A
#
# COMPACT_ATOMS: atom_id res chain seq x y z
N MET A 1 0.79 19.49 0.87
CA MET A 1 -0.53 18.82 1.00
C MET A 1 -0.33 17.38 1.36
N GLU A 2 -1.12 16.88 2.28
CA GLU A 2 -1.08 15.48 2.69
C GLU A 2 -2.45 14.86 2.53
N TYR A 3 -2.47 13.59 2.17
CA TYR A 3 -3.70 12.82 2.03
C TYR A 3 -3.58 11.57 2.88
N PHE A 4 -4.69 11.13 3.41
CA PHE A 4 -4.72 10.02 4.34
C PHE A 4 -5.65 8.93 3.85
N LEU A 5 -5.20 7.68 3.94
CA LEU A 5 -5.96 6.51 3.54
C LEU A 5 -5.90 5.47 4.66
N ARG A 6 -7.03 4.92 5.03
CA ARG A 6 -7.09 3.88 6.04
C ARG A 6 -7.69 2.62 5.44
N ILE A 7 -7.01 1.50 5.66
CA ILE A 7 -7.45 0.19 5.20
C ILE A 7 -7.67 -0.65 6.45
N ASN A 8 -8.92 -1.05 6.71
CA ASN A 8 -9.23 -1.85 7.90
C ASN A 8 -8.75 -3.28 7.72
N GLY A 9 -8.28 -3.87 8.82
CA GLY A 9 -7.77 -5.23 8.81
C GLY A 9 -6.34 -5.32 8.29
N LYS A 10 -6.02 -6.46 7.70
CA LYS A 10 -4.69 -6.75 7.20
C LYS A 10 -4.77 -7.16 5.72
N LEU A 11 -3.65 -6.97 5.03
CA LEU A 11 -3.44 -7.58 3.73
C LEU A 11 -2.66 -8.87 3.92
N ASP A 12 -2.66 -9.73 2.91
CA ASP A 12 -1.82 -10.93 2.94
C ASP A 12 -0.35 -10.53 2.99
N ASN A 13 0.50 -11.47 3.37
CA ASN A 13 1.93 -11.20 3.48
C ASN A 13 2.69 -11.80 2.29
N LEU A 14 3.98 -11.47 2.21
CA LEU A 14 4.82 -11.91 1.10
C LEU A 14 4.95 -13.44 1.04
N ASN A 15 5.11 -14.08 2.19
CA ASN A 15 5.25 -15.54 2.23
C ASN A 15 4.03 -16.24 1.65
N ASP A 16 2.83 -15.80 2.03
CA ASP A 16 1.59 -16.36 1.52
C ASP A 16 1.46 -16.16 0.03
N TYR A 17 1.82 -14.97 -0.44
CA TYR A 17 1.77 -14.65 -1.87
C TYR A 17 2.77 -15.50 -2.65
N THR A 18 3.99 -15.64 -2.15
CA THR A 18 5.02 -16.45 -2.79
C THR A 18 4.59 -17.90 -2.87
N SER A 19 4.01 -18.44 -1.78
CA SER A 19 3.51 -19.81 -1.76
C SER A 19 2.39 -20.01 -2.77
N ALA A 20 1.47 -19.05 -2.86
CA ALA A 20 0.38 -19.11 -3.82
C ALA A 20 0.90 -19.13 -5.26
N CYS A 21 1.88 -18.29 -5.56
CA CYS A 21 2.48 -18.23 -6.89
C CYS A 21 3.16 -19.55 -7.26
N ARG A 22 3.84 -20.18 -6.30
CA ARG A 22 4.52 -21.45 -6.53
C ARG A 22 3.54 -22.60 -6.73
N THR A 23 2.40 -22.55 -6.08
CA THR A 23 1.39 -23.61 -6.19
C THR A 23 0.73 -23.58 -7.58
N ASN A 24 0.36 -22.37 -8.01
CA ASN A 24 -0.41 -22.22 -9.24
C ASN A 24 -0.38 -20.74 -9.64
N PRO A 25 -0.01 -20.40 -10.90
CA PRO A 25 0.03 -19.00 -11.31
C PRO A 25 -1.28 -18.25 -11.07
N TYR A 26 -2.41 -18.94 -11.22
CA TYR A 26 -3.72 -18.30 -11.02
C TYR A 26 -3.96 -17.97 -9.55
N LYS A 27 -3.46 -18.77 -8.62
CA LYS A 27 -3.65 -18.50 -7.19
C LYS A 27 -2.94 -17.25 -6.76
N GLY A 28 -1.71 -17.03 -7.24
CA GLY A 28 -0.99 -15.79 -6.95
C GLY A 28 -1.71 -14.57 -7.49
N ALA A 29 -2.16 -14.65 -8.74
CA ALA A 29 -2.90 -13.56 -9.37
C ALA A 29 -4.22 -13.28 -8.65
N GLN A 30 -4.93 -14.32 -8.24
CA GLN A 30 -6.18 -14.16 -7.49
C GLN A 30 -5.94 -13.49 -6.14
N MET A 31 -4.91 -13.91 -5.43
CA MET A 31 -4.57 -13.33 -4.13
C MET A 31 -4.25 -11.84 -4.27
N LYS A 32 -3.45 -11.49 -5.27
CA LYS A 32 -3.10 -10.10 -5.50
C LYS A 32 -4.34 -9.27 -5.82
N ARG A 33 -5.21 -9.76 -6.71
CA ARG A 33 -6.44 -9.05 -7.07
C ARG A 33 -7.37 -8.86 -5.87
N LYS A 34 -7.47 -9.87 -5.02
CA LYS A 34 -8.29 -9.80 -3.82
C LYS A 34 -7.80 -8.70 -2.88
N ASN A 35 -6.50 -8.62 -2.68
CA ASN A 35 -5.90 -7.59 -1.83
C ASN A 35 -6.05 -6.20 -2.47
N GLU A 36 -5.83 -6.10 -3.77
CA GLU A 36 -6.00 -4.83 -4.48
C GLU A 36 -7.43 -4.35 -4.42
N ALA A 37 -8.40 -5.25 -4.57
CA ALA A 37 -9.81 -4.85 -4.50
C ALA A 37 -10.16 -4.21 -3.17
N LYS A 38 -9.61 -4.75 -2.08
CA LYS A 38 -9.81 -4.20 -0.76
C LYS A 38 -9.27 -2.77 -0.65
N VAL A 39 -8.09 -2.55 -1.19
CA VAL A 39 -7.46 -1.23 -1.17
C VAL A 39 -8.19 -0.27 -2.09
N ILE A 40 -8.59 -0.72 -3.28
CA ILE A 40 -9.33 0.10 -4.24
C ILE A 40 -10.63 0.60 -3.61
N THR A 41 -11.36 -0.28 -2.92
CA THR A 41 -12.59 0.13 -2.23
C THR A 41 -12.32 1.26 -1.24
N ALA A 42 -11.27 1.12 -0.45
CA ALA A 42 -10.90 2.15 0.52
C ALA A 42 -10.53 3.47 -0.18
N ILE A 43 -9.79 3.38 -1.28
CA ILE A 43 -9.39 4.58 -2.05
C ILE A 43 -10.62 5.29 -2.61
N LEU A 44 -11.53 4.57 -3.23
CA LEU A 44 -12.72 5.17 -3.83
C LEU A 44 -13.61 5.82 -2.79
N GLU A 45 -13.70 5.23 -1.61
CA GLU A 45 -14.51 5.79 -0.52
C GLU A 45 -13.86 7.01 0.12
N GLN A 46 -12.55 7.00 0.30
CA GLN A 46 -11.86 8.00 1.11
C GLN A 46 -11.19 9.09 0.29
N LEU A 47 -10.60 8.75 -0.85
CA LEU A 47 -9.90 9.70 -1.70
C LEU A 47 -10.72 10.11 -2.91
N LYS A 48 -11.79 9.40 -3.19
CA LYS A 48 -12.73 9.71 -4.28
C LYS A 48 -12.01 9.83 -5.62
N ARG A 49 -12.08 11.00 -6.26
CA ARG A 49 -11.47 11.22 -7.56
C ARG A 49 -10.16 11.99 -7.48
N LEU A 50 -9.50 11.89 -6.35
CA LEU A 50 -8.23 12.57 -6.17
C LEU A 50 -7.23 12.21 -7.28
N ARG A 51 -6.54 13.22 -7.77
CA ARG A 51 -5.47 13.08 -8.76
C ARG A 51 -4.28 13.88 -8.28
N ILE A 52 -3.18 13.21 -8.00
CA ILE A 52 -1.98 13.88 -7.50
C ILE A 52 -1.00 14.01 -8.64
N LYS A 53 -0.57 15.22 -8.91
CA LYS A 53 0.36 15.49 -10.00
C LYS A 53 1.80 15.65 -9.55
N LYS A 54 2.01 16.03 -8.30
CA LYS A 54 3.34 16.21 -7.74
C LYS A 54 3.92 14.89 -7.28
N PRO A 55 5.24 14.78 -7.19
CA PRO A 55 5.86 13.61 -6.56
C PRO A 55 5.39 13.47 -5.10
N VAL A 56 5.37 12.25 -4.60
CA VAL A 56 4.92 11.99 -3.23
C VAL A 56 5.95 11.20 -2.45
N TYR A 57 5.91 11.37 -1.15
CA TYR A 57 6.61 10.54 -0.17
C TYR A 57 5.53 9.77 0.59
N MET A 58 5.70 8.47 0.71
CA MET A 58 4.69 7.60 1.31
C MET A 58 5.08 7.21 2.72
N VAL A 59 4.13 7.28 3.65
CA VAL A 59 4.33 6.77 5.01
C VAL A 59 3.29 5.69 5.25
N TYR A 60 3.76 4.48 5.55
CA TYR A 60 2.90 3.34 5.82
C TYR A 60 2.99 2.99 7.29
N ASP A 61 1.86 3.03 7.97
CA ASP A 61 1.76 2.65 9.38
C ASP A 61 0.99 1.33 9.44
N TRP A 62 1.69 0.27 9.82
CA TRP A 62 1.16 -1.09 9.83
C TRP A 62 0.78 -1.46 11.25
N TYR A 63 -0.52 -1.57 11.51
CA TYR A 63 -1.04 -1.94 12.83
C TYR A 63 -1.44 -3.40 12.78
N GLU A 64 -0.64 -4.25 13.41
CA GLU A 64 -0.82 -5.70 13.43
C GLU A 64 -1.50 -6.15 14.72
N PRO A 65 -2.23 -7.26 14.72
CA PRO A 65 -2.87 -7.73 15.94
C PRO A 65 -1.88 -8.39 16.91
N ASN A 66 -0.73 -8.82 16.43
CA ASN A 66 0.31 -9.50 17.22
C ASN A 66 1.62 -9.48 16.45
N LYS A 67 2.66 -10.09 17.02
CA LYS A 67 4.01 -10.07 16.44
C LYS A 67 4.36 -11.33 15.66
N ARG A 68 3.37 -12.04 15.14
CA ARG A 68 3.62 -13.32 14.45
C ARG A 68 4.27 -13.18 13.09
N ARG A 69 3.97 -12.11 12.36
CA ARG A 69 4.50 -11.90 11.02
C ARG A 69 5.74 -11.02 11.10
N ASP A 70 6.77 -11.36 10.33
CA ASP A 70 7.98 -10.55 10.24
C ASP A 70 7.71 -9.24 9.50
N LEU A 71 8.45 -8.20 9.83
CA LEU A 71 8.21 -6.87 9.28
C LEU A 71 8.25 -6.85 7.75
N ASP A 72 9.27 -7.49 7.14
CA ASP A 72 9.38 -7.52 5.69
C ASP A 72 8.17 -8.20 5.04
N ASN A 73 7.67 -9.27 5.67
CA ASN A 73 6.51 -9.99 5.15
C ASN A 73 5.24 -9.15 5.21
N ILE A 74 5.11 -8.30 6.23
CA ILE A 74 3.96 -7.42 6.36
C ILE A 74 3.98 -6.38 5.26
N SER A 75 5.11 -5.69 5.11
CA SER A 75 5.15 -4.45 4.33
C SER A 75 5.45 -4.65 2.85
N SER A 76 6.27 -5.62 2.47
CA SER A 76 6.74 -5.68 1.09
C SER A 76 5.62 -5.98 0.09
N PHE A 77 4.80 -6.98 0.35
CA PHE A 77 3.66 -7.28 -0.50
C PHE A 77 2.59 -6.19 -0.38
N GLY A 78 2.29 -5.78 0.85
CA GLY A 78 1.27 -4.76 1.10
C GLY A 78 1.58 -3.44 0.42
N ARG A 79 2.83 -2.97 0.49
CA ARG A 79 3.22 -1.74 -0.22
C ARG A 79 2.98 -1.85 -1.71
N LYS A 80 3.36 -2.97 -2.31
CA LYS A 80 3.17 -3.16 -3.75
C LYS A 80 1.69 -3.13 -4.12
N VAL A 81 0.87 -3.81 -3.33
CA VAL A 81 -0.59 -3.82 -3.54
C VAL A 81 -1.15 -2.41 -3.46
N ILE A 82 -0.76 -1.65 -2.43
CA ILE A 82 -1.26 -0.29 -2.22
C ILE A 82 -0.83 0.63 -3.36
N GLN A 83 0.43 0.58 -3.75
CA GLN A 83 0.94 1.41 -4.83
C GLN A 83 0.24 1.08 -6.15
N ASP A 84 0.09 -0.20 -6.46
CA ASP A 84 -0.60 -0.61 -7.68
C ASP A 84 -2.06 -0.15 -7.68
N ALA A 85 -2.72 -0.21 -6.53
CA ALA A 85 -4.11 0.25 -6.40
C ALA A 85 -4.22 1.76 -6.59
N LEU A 86 -3.26 2.53 -6.09
CA LEU A 86 -3.25 3.98 -6.27
C LEU A 86 -3.05 4.36 -7.74
N VAL A 87 -2.25 3.59 -8.47
CA VAL A 87 -2.05 3.80 -9.90
C VAL A 87 -3.31 3.36 -10.68
N GLU A 88 -3.86 2.21 -10.32
CA GLU A 88 -5.08 1.69 -10.97
C GLU A 88 -6.24 2.66 -10.85
N THR A 89 -6.41 3.29 -9.70
CA THR A 89 -7.47 4.27 -9.46
C THR A 89 -7.10 5.66 -9.96
N LYS A 90 -5.90 5.82 -10.50
CA LYS A 90 -5.39 7.07 -11.05
C LYS A 90 -5.17 8.18 -10.03
N VAL A 91 -5.08 7.83 -8.77
CA VAL A 91 -4.65 8.79 -7.74
C VAL A 91 -3.21 9.21 -8.04
N LEU A 92 -2.37 8.23 -8.38
CA LEU A 92 -1.02 8.47 -8.88
C LEU A 92 -0.97 8.11 -10.36
N THR A 93 -0.14 8.82 -11.11
CA THR A 93 0.02 8.53 -12.54
C THR A 93 0.80 7.23 -12.75
N ASN A 94 1.82 7.02 -11.92
CA ASN A 94 2.69 5.85 -12.01
C ASN A 94 3.36 5.66 -10.65
N ASP A 95 4.12 4.58 -10.49
CA ASP A 95 4.87 4.32 -9.26
C ASP A 95 6.38 4.40 -9.47
N SER A 96 6.83 5.11 -10.49
CA SER A 96 8.24 5.28 -10.79
C SER A 96 8.89 6.27 -9.83
N TRP A 97 10.22 6.41 -9.94
CA TRP A 97 11.00 7.34 -9.12
C TRP A 97 10.49 8.78 -9.21
N ARG A 98 9.86 9.14 -10.34
CA ARG A 98 9.32 10.48 -10.56
C ARG A 98 8.07 10.71 -9.72
N ASP A 99 7.30 9.65 -9.49
CA ASP A 99 6.01 9.76 -8.82
C ASP A 99 6.11 9.49 -7.34
N ILE A 100 6.88 8.48 -6.95
CA ILE A 100 7.11 8.12 -5.54
C ILE A 100 8.59 8.28 -5.26
N VAL A 101 8.95 9.32 -4.54
CA VAL A 101 10.34 9.66 -4.30
C VAL A 101 10.94 8.93 -3.10
N GLY A 102 10.11 8.33 -2.28
CA GLY A 102 10.58 7.57 -1.14
C GLY A 102 9.42 7.10 -0.29
N PHE A 103 9.74 6.28 0.71
CA PHE A 103 8.72 5.79 1.64
C PHE A 103 9.35 5.38 2.95
N GLN A 104 8.51 5.26 3.97
CA GLN A 104 8.91 4.69 5.25
C GLN A 104 7.81 3.79 5.78
N ASP A 105 8.20 2.76 6.50
CA ASP A 105 7.30 1.83 7.17
C ASP A 105 7.46 1.96 8.67
N ASN A 106 6.36 2.05 9.36
CA ASN A 106 6.31 2.02 10.82
C ASN A 106 5.41 0.87 11.24
N PHE A 107 5.75 0.20 12.33
CA PHE A 107 5.04 -1.02 12.73
C PHE A 107 4.55 -0.89 14.17
N TYR A 108 3.31 -1.25 14.39
CA TYR A 108 2.65 -1.12 15.69
C TYR A 108 1.83 -2.36 15.95
N ILE A 109 1.52 -2.60 17.23
CA ILE A 109 0.60 -3.67 17.63
C ILE A 109 -0.69 -3.02 18.12
N ASP A 110 -1.80 -3.42 17.53
CA ASP A 110 -3.12 -3.00 17.97
C ASP A 110 -4.05 -4.20 17.83
N THR A 111 -4.13 -4.98 18.89
CA THR A 111 -4.88 -6.23 18.90
C THR A 111 -6.36 -6.03 18.57
N GLY A 112 -6.94 -4.95 19.06
CA GLY A 112 -8.37 -4.71 18.89
C GLY A 112 -8.76 -4.08 17.58
N ASN A 113 -7.78 -3.52 16.84
CA ASN A 113 -8.11 -2.78 15.63
C ASN A 113 -6.94 -2.79 14.63
N PRO A 114 -6.60 -3.98 14.11
CA PRO A 114 -5.54 -4.05 13.09
C PRO A 114 -5.98 -3.28 11.85
N ARG A 115 -5.04 -2.54 11.28
CA ARG A 115 -5.32 -1.70 10.12
C ARG A 115 -4.02 -1.23 9.49
N ILE A 116 -4.16 -0.61 8.32
CA ILE A 116 -3.05 0.05 7.65
C ILE A 116 -3.44 1.51 7.46
N GLU A 117 -2.56 2.42 7.87
CA GLU A 117 -2.77 3.84 7.64
C GLU A 117 -1.68 4.33 6.70
N VAL A 118 -2.09 4.97 5.63
CA VAL A 118 -1.17 5.45 4.60
C VAL A 118 -1.28 6.96 4.54
N THR A 119 -0.15 7.64 4.68
CA THR A 119 -0.08 9.08 4.49
C THR A 119 0.67 9.34 3.19
N ILE A 120 0.05 10.08 2.29
CA ILE A 120 0.62 10.44 1.00
C ILE A 120 0.99 11.92 1.08
N LYS A 121 2.28 12.21 1.06
CA LYS A 121 2.77 13.58 1.22
C LYS A 121 3.29 14.10 -0.10
N GLU A 122 2.67 15.14 -0.63
CA GLU A 122 3.21 15.81 -1.81
C GLU A 122 4.52 16.48 -1.43
N VAL A 123 5.50 16.37 -2.32
CA VAL A 123 6.79 17.04 -2.12
C VAL A 123 7.05 17.97 -3.27
N GLU A 124 7.87 18.99 -3.02
CA GLU A 124 8.23 19.91 -4.07
C GLU A 124 9.11 19.21 -5.09
N LYS A 125 8.87 19.55 -6.35
CA LYS A 125 9.67 19.02 -7.44
C LYS A 125 11.05 19.64 -7.35
N THR A 126 12.06 18.80 -7.09
CA THR A 126 13.42 19.30 -6.98
C THR A 126 14.07 19.39 -8.36
N ASN A 127 15.05 20.29 -8.47
CA ASN A 127 15.87 20.35 -9.66
C ASN A 127 16.85 19.18 -9.60
N GLU A 128 16.74 18.31 -10.58
CA GLU A 128 17.61 17.15 -10.65
C GLU A 128 18.99 17.49 -11.14
N ARG A 129 19.91 16.77 -10.59
CA ARG A 129 21.29 16.90 -10.99
C ARG A 129 21.65 15.84 -11.98
#